data_1f8be9a69ad6a5d259f68e1d4f9e6515
#
_entry.id   1f8be9a69ad6a5d259f68e1d4f9e6515
#
_cell.length_a   1.000
_cell.length_b   1.000
_cell.length_c   1.000
_cell.angle_alpha   90.00
_cell.angle_beta   90.00
_cell.angle_gamma   90.00
#
_symmetry.space_group_name_H-M   'P 1'
#
loop_
_entity.id
_entity.type
_entity.pdbx_description
1 polymer ?
#
loop_
_entity_poly.entity_id
_entity_poly.type
_entity_poly.pdbx_seq_one_letter_code
_entity_poly.pdbx_strand_id
1 'polypeptide(L)'
;MSMKNKNIVYLLMILAISPACAGDLVNKQKQSTYTLQDKLDIQTPPIWVLGKEHPNFSTEHFVVGRGISKENSVSAAENARTDLAKTIKVNIRSKMMDFSSNRWTRIESLVESEVETVLEGVEIRDGWFDESKGNYHAFAIMNRKLASENLQIRIKLVAEKINSLFDEGVRETKENDFASALSSYAYGYLRAGKVEPLIAMFNIINRNT
;
A
#
# COMPACT_ATOMS: atom_id res chain seq x y z
N MET A 1 4.26 -25.08 -65.33
CA MET A 1 2.95 -25.22 -66.00
C MET A 1 2.12 -24.06 -65.51
N SER A 2 2.13 -22.91 -66.18
CA SER A 2 1.20 -22.45 -67.23
C SER A 2 -0.20 -22.27 -66.59
N MET A 3 -0.90 -21.17 -66.60
CA MET A 3 -1.10 -20.05 -67.53
C MET A 3 -2.06 -19.08 -66.81
N LYS A 4 -1.84 -17.75 -66.92
CA LYS A 4 -2.52 -16.78 -67.79
C LYS A 4 -4.05 -16.68 -67.57
N ASN A 5 -4.64 -15.56 -67.27
CA ASN A 5 -4.99 -14.40 -68.10
C ASN A 5 -5.87 -13.41 -67.33
N LYS A 6 -5.61 -12.17 -67.43
CA LYS A 6 -6.04 -11.04 -68.29
C LYS A 6 -7.36 -10.36 -67.90
N ASN A 7 -7.15 -9.07 -67.58
CA ASN A 7 -7.92 -7.88 -68.00
C ASN A 7 -9.46 -7.89 -67.95
N ILE A 8 -9.98 -6.82 -67.33
CA ILE A 8 -10.70 -5.80 -68.13
C ILE A 8 -10.93 -4.54 -67.25
N VAL A 9 -10.58 -3.43 -67.88
CA VAL A 9 -10.80 -2.05 -67.46
C VAL A 9 -12.29 -1.71 -67.66
N TYR A 10 -12.92 -1.05 -66.67
CA TYR A 10 -14.04 -0.15 -66.90
C TYR A 10 -13.92 1.11 -66.06
N LEU A 11 -13.64 2.15 -66.79
CA LEU A 11 -13.71 3.56 -66.49
C LEU A 11 -15.18 3.97 -66.35
N LEU A 12 -15.59 4.48 -65.19
CA LEU A 12 -16.81 5.29 -65.08
C LEU A 12 -16.56 6.44 -64.12
N MET A 13 -16.39 7.61 -64.71
CA MET A 13 -16.50 8.94 -64.10
C MET A 13 -17.91 9.12 -63.56
N ILE A 14 -18.05 9.41 -62.27
CA ILE A 14 -19.24 10.08 -61.74
C ILE A 14 -18.77 11.23 -60.87
N LEU A 15 -19.18 12.45 -61.24
CA LEU A 15 -19.00 13.70 -60.54
C LEU A 15 -19.54 13.58 -59.12
N ALA A 16 -18.70 13.83 -58.15
CA ALA A 16 -19.12 14.04 -56.76
C ALA A 16 -19.31 15.53 -56.51
N ILE A 17 -20.52 15.89 -56.20
CA ILE A 17 -20.91 17.19 -55.65
C ILE A 17 -20.47 17.22 -54.20
N SER A 18 -19.60 18.15 -53.84
CA SER A 18 -19.20 18.41 -52.48
C SER A 18 -20.32 19.13 -51.72
N PRO A 19 -20.74 18.69 -50.56
CA PRO A 19 -21.30 19.58 -49.57
C PRO A 19 -20.16 20.05 -48.65
N ALA A 20 -19.66 21.24 -48.96
CA ALA A 20 -18.76 21.95 -48.07
C ALA A 20 -19.55 22.63 -46.96
N CYS A 21 -18.93 22.64 -45.73
CA CYS A 21 -19.14 23.59 -44.67
C CYS A 21 -20.50 23.68 -43.96
N ALA A 22 -20.73 22.78 -43.02
CA ALA A 22 -21.60 23.04 -41.86
C ALA A 22 -21.14 22.37 -40.53
N GLY A 23 -19.92 21.88 -40.46
CA GLY A 23 -19.40 21.14 -39.27
C GLY A 23 -18.52 21.93 -38.30
N ASP A 24 -17.96 23.09 -38.71
CA ASP A 24 -16.87 23.70 -37.95
C ASP A 24 -17.29 24.74 -36.89
N LEU A 25 -18.54 25.18 -36.85
CA LEU A 25 -18.96 26.19 -35.88
C LEU A 25 -19.52 25.63 -34.58
N VAL A 26 -19.98 24.36 -34.55
CA VAL A 26 -20.50 23.74 -33.34
C VAL A 26 -19.39 23.16 -32.46
N ASN A 27 -18.23 22.80 -33.05
CA ASN A 27 -17.12 22.23 -32.30
C ASN A 27 -16.24 23.28 -31.60
N LYS A 28 -16.25 24.54 -32.08
CA LYS A 28 -15.49 25.63 -31.45
C LYS A 28 -16.14 26.16 -30.17
N GLN A 29 -17.47 26.02 -30.01
CA GLN A 29 -18.15 26.43 -28.78
C GLN A 29 -18.06 25.36 -27.66
N LYS A 30 -17.89 24.09 -28.01
CA LYS A 30 -17.72 23.02 -27.01
C LYS A 30 -16.32 22.96 -26.43
N GLN A 31 -15.30 23.42 -27.15
CA GLN A 31 -13.91 23.45 -26.67
C GLN A 31 -13.59 24.62 -25.73
N SER A 32 -14.39 25.70 -25.76
CA SER A 32 -14.19 26.88 -24.88
C SER A 32 -14.79 26.71 -23.49
N THR A 33 -15.71 25.76 -23.30
CA THR A 33 -16.38 25.55 -22.00
C THR A 33 -15.62 24.59 -21.09
N TYR A 34 -14.79 23.68 -21.66
CA TYR A 34 -13.99 22.74 -20.90
C TYR A 34 -12.75 23.37 -20.22
N THR A 35 -12.23 24.47 -20.76
CA THR A 35 -10.96 25.07 -20.28
C THR A 35 -11.08 25.92 -19.02
N LEU A 36 -12.27 26.39 -18.66
CA LEU A 36 -12.46 27.19 -17.43
C LEU A 36 -12.86 26.32 -16.22
N GLN A 37 -13.67 25.28 -16.45
CA GLN A 37 -14.06 24.34 -15.41
C GLN A 37 -12.86 23.47 -14.99
N ASP A 38 -12.09 22.96 -15.96
CA ASP A 38 -10.87 22.17 -15.69
C ASP A 38 -9.77 22.99 -14.99
N LYS A 39 -9.65 24.29 -15.27
CA LYS A 39 -8.71 25.19 -14.58
C LYS A 39 -9.16 25.57 -13.17
N LEU A 40 -10.46 25.60 -12.89
CA LEU A 40 -11.00 25.86 -11.55
C LEU A 40 -10.88 24.62 -10.64
N ASP A 41 -11.02 23.42 -11.19
CA ASP A 41 -10.86 22.16 -10.43
C ASP A 41 -9.39 21.86 -10.07
N ILE A 42 -8.42 22.34 -10.88
CA ILE A 42 -6.98 22.13 -10.64
C ILE A 42 -6.45 22.98 -9.47
N GLN A 43 -7.14 24.05 -9.09
CA GLN A 43 -6.68 24.97 -8.03
C GLN A 43 -7.25 24.67 -6.63
N THR A 44 -8.30 23.87 -6.53
CA THR A 44 -8.89 23.56 -5.22
C THR A 44 -8.22 22.32 -4.63
N PRO A 45 -7.51 22.47 -3.49
CA PRO A 45 -6.85 21.32 -2.87
C PRO A 45 -7.88 20.26 -2.47
N PRO A 46 -7.61 18.98 -2.76
CA PRO A 46 -8.43 17.87 -2.28
C PRO A 46 -8.60 17.94 -0.76
N ILE A 47 -9.78 17.54 -0.26
CA ILE A 47 -10.10 17.67 1.18
C ILE A 47 -9.11 16.90 2.08
N TRP A 48 -8.52 15.81 1.59
CA TRP A 48 -7.51 15.04 2.31
C TRP A 48 -6.18 15.81 2.46
N VAL A 49 -5.83 16.72 1.53
CA VAL A 49 -4.69 17.62 1.63
C VAL A 49 -4.91 18.63 2.78
N LEU A 50 -6.16 19.03 3.00
CA LEU A 50 -6.56 19.90 4.11
C LEU A 50 -6.67 19.19 5.46
N GLY A 51 -6.22 17.95 5.57
CA GLY A 51 -6.25 17.16 6.80
C GLY A 51 -7.58 16.48 7.10
N LYS A 52 -8.59 16.63 6.25
CA LYS A 52 -9.88 15.94 6.38
C LYS A 52 -9.78 14.48 5.91
N GLU A 53 -10.81 13.69 6.22
CA GLU A 53 -10.89 12.31 5.77
C GLU A 53 -11.04 12.23 4.24
N HIS A 54 -10.40 11.24 3.64
CA HIS A 54 -10.51 11.01 2.20
C HIS A 54 -11.89 10.41 1.88
N PRO A 55 -12.61 10.90 0.83
CA PRO A 55 -14.00 10.48 0.56
C PRO A 55 -14.15 8.96 0.30
N ASN A 56 -13.13 8.34 -0.28
CA ASN A 56 -13.16 6.92 -0.66
C ASN A 56 -12.36 6.01 0.28
N PHE A 57 -11.55 6.56 1.20
CA PHE A 57 -10.64 5.79 2.04
C PHE A 57 -10.81 6.19 3.50
N SER A 58 -11.91 5.70 4.10
CA SER A 58 -12.22 5.91 5.51
C SER A 58 -11.16 5.31 6.42
N THR A 59 -10.80 6.01 7.49
CA THR A 59 -9.88 5.52 8.53
C THR A 59 -10.42 4.31 9.30
N GLU A 60 -11.70 4.00 9.17
CA GLU A 60 -12.30 2.78 9.68
C GLU A 60 -11.78 1.53 8.95
N HIS A 61 -11.67 1.60 7.62
CA HIS A 61 -11.26 0.48 6.77
C HIS A 61 -9.78 0.52 6.35
N PHE A 62 -9.15 1.68 6.48
CA PHE A 62 -7.77 1.88 6.04
C PHE A 62 -6.92 2.52 7.13
N VAL A 63 -5.65 2.12 7.20
CA VAL A 63 -4.61 2.94 7.80
C VAL A 63 -4.14 3.89 6.71
N VAL A 64 -4.03 5.17 7.03
CA VAL A 64 -3.69 6.20 6.04
C VAL A 64 -2.42 6.93 6.43
N GLY A 65 -1.69 7.39 5.43
CA GLY A 65 -0.53 8.26 5.59
C GLY A 65 -0.55 9.39 4.55
N ARG A 66 -0.02 10.54 4.91
CA ARG A 66 0.07 11.72 4.06
C ARG A 66 1.51 12.17 3.93
N GLY A 67 1.94 12.43 2.70
CA GLY A 67 3.28 12.90 2.41
C GLY A 67 3.28 14.20 1.64
N ILE A 68 4.28 15.02 1.91
CA ILE A 68 4.53 16.28 1.20
C ILE A 68 6.01 16.33 0.84
N SER A 69 6.32 16.78 -0.37
CA SER A 69 7.69 17.04 -0.81
C SER A 69 7.73 18.24 -1.75
N LYS A 70 8.83 19.00 -1.71
CA LYS A 70 9.14 20.03 -2.69
C LYS A 70 9.92 19.51 -3.90
N GLU A 71 10.48 18.31 -3.80
CA GLU A 71 11.37 17.77 -4.82
C GLU A 71 10.60 17.14 -5.98
N ASN A 72 9.74 16.16 -5.66
CA ASN A 72 8.98 15.40 -6.67
C ASN A 72 7.87 14.55 -6.01
N SER A 73 7.04 13.96 -6.85
CA SER A 73 5.94 13.07 -6.42
C SER A 73 6.43 11.77 -5.77
N VAL A 74 7.61 11.26 -6.16
CA VAL A 74 8.18 10.03 -5.58
C VAL A 74 8.58 10.27 -4.13
N SER A 75 9.27 11.37 -3.85
CA SER A 75 9.61 11.77 -2.47
C SER A 75 8.35 12.02 -1.62
N ALA A 76 7.29 12.59 -2.20
CA ALA A 76 6.02 12.75 -1.49
C ALA A 76 5.39 11.39 -1.17
N ALA A 77 5.44 10.43 -2.09
CA ALA A 77 4.94 9.07 -1.88
C ALA A 77 5.71 8.33 -0.76
N GLU A 78 7.04 8.45 -0.73
CA GLU A 78 7.85 7.86 0.35
C GLU A 78 7.56 8.53 1.70
N ASN A 79 7.36 9.83 1.74
CA ASN A 79 6.94 10.54 2.94
C ASN A 79 5.56 10.08 3.43
N ALA A 80 4.63 9.76 2.51
CA ALA A 80 3.32 9.22 2.87
C ALA A 80 3.41 7.81 3.46
N ARG A 81 4.26 6.93 2.89
CA ARG A 81 4.55 5.60 3.47
C ARG A 81 5.17 5.71 4.86
N THR A 82 6.12 6.62 5.01
CA THR A 82 6.79 6.89 6.30
C THR A 82 5.81 7.38 7.36
N ASP A 83 4.87 8.26 7.00
CA ASP A 83 3.84 8.77 7.91
C ASP A 83 2.89 7.65 8.37
N LEU A 84 2.47 6.77 7.45
CA LEU A 84 1.68 5.58 7.75
C LEU A 84 2.44 4.64 8.72
N ALA A 85 3.72 4.36 8.45
CA ALA A 85 4.58 3.55 9.31
C ALA A 85 4.72 4.14 10.72
N LYS A 86 4.93 5.46 10.82
CA LYS A 86 4.98 6.17 12.11
C LYS A 86 3.69 6.03 12.89
N THR A 87 2.54 6.14 12.21
CA THR A 87 1.23 5.97 12.84
C THR A 87 1.09 4.58 13.48
N ILE A 88 1.53 3.53 12.80
CA ILE A 88 1.52 2.16 13.34
C ILE A 88 2.49 2.05 14.53
N LYS A 89 3.75 2.48 14.36
CA LYS A 89 4.80 2.41 15.41
C LYS A 89 4.40 3.13 16.68
N VAL A 90 3.85 4.35 16.58
CA VAL A 90 3.40 5.15 17.73
C VAL A 90 2.27 4.45 18.49
N ASN A 91 1.31 3.86 17.77
CA ASN A 91 0.21 3.13 18.40
C ASN A 91 0.69 1.84 19.10
N ILE A 92 1.66 1.11 18.52
CA ILE A 92 2.27 -0.06 19.16
C ILE A 92 2.99 0.38 20.44
N ARG A 93 3.83 1.41 20.34
CA ARG A 93 4.57 1.94 21.47
C ARG A 93 3.64 2.36 22.61
N SER A 94 2.57 3.07 22.31
CA SER A 94 1.57 3.50 23.31
C SER A 94 0.92 2.33 24.05
N LYS A 95 0.64 1.22 23.34
CA LYS A 95 0.04 0.01 23.95
C LYS A 95 1.05 -0.84 24.75
N MET A 96 2.34 -0.69 24.47
CA MET A 96 3.40 -1.50 25.09
C MET A 96 4.21 -0.74 26.15
N MET A 97 3.82 0.46 26.53
CA MET A 97 4.56 1.31 27.49
C MET A 97 4.69 0.73 28.91
N ASP A 98 3.93 -0.31 29.26
CA ASP A 98 3.97 -0.96 30.57
C ASP A 98 5.15 -1.94 30.75
N PHE A 99 6.00 -2.09 29.73
CA PHE A 99 7.14 -3.02 29.75
C PHE A 99 8.43 -2.33 30.24
N SER A 100 9.24 -3.08 31.00
CA SER A 100 10.53 -2.59 31.49
C SER A 100 11.47 -2.15 30.35
N SER A 101 12.28 -1.10 30.58
CA SER A 101 13.11 -0.46 29.55
C SER A 101 14.03 -1.39 28.73
N ASN A 102 14.62 -2.42 29.37
CA ASN A 102 15.51 -3.37 28.68
C ASN A 102 14.77 -4.33 27.74
N ARG A 103 13.51 -4.61 28.04
CA ARG A 103 12.65 -5.44 27.20
C ARG A 103 12.13 -4.66 26.00
N TRP A 104 11.92 -3.36 26.19
CA TRP A 104 11.44 -2.45 25.16
C TRP A 104 12.41 -2.33 23.97
N THR A 105 13.71 -2.14 24.20
CA THR A 105 14.70 -2.00 23.10
C THR A 105 14.71 -3.22 22.18
N ARG A 106 14.56 -4.42 22.74
CA ARG A 106 14.48 -5.66 21.96
C ARG A 106 13.17 -5.79 21.17
N ILE A 107 12.07 -5.34 21.77
CA ILE A 107 10.75 -5.33 21.13
C ILE A 107 10.73 -4.28 20.01
N GLU A 108 11.32 -3.12 20.21
CA GLU A 108 11.36 -2.02 19.24
C GLU A 108 12.03 -2.44 17.92
N SER A 109 13.15 -3.14 17.98
CA SER A 109 13.81 -3.66 16.75
C SER A 109 12.99 -4.72 16.03
N LEU A 110 12.26 -5.57 16.78
CA LEU A 110 11.35 -6.55 16.20
C LEU A 110 10.13 -5.87 15.57
N VAL A 111 9.56 -4.87 16.23
CA VAL A 111 8.45 -4.06 15.69
C VAL A 111 8.88 -3.36 14.40
N GLU A 112 10.09 -2.82 14.36
CA GLU A 112 10.62 -2.16 13.17
C GLU A 112 10.63 -3.09 11.95
N SER A 113 11.23 -4.28 12.11
CA SER A 113 11.29 -5.29 11.05
C SER A 113 9.91 -5.79 10.61
N GLU A 114 8.97 -5.96 11.56
CA GLU A 114 7.63 -6.43 11.25
C GLU A 114 6.77 -5.34 10.57
N VAL A 115 6.94 -4.08 10.95
CA VAL A 115 6.27 -2.94 10.29
C VAL A 115 6.72 -2.83 8.84
N GLU A 116 8.01 -2.96 8.54
CA GLU A 116 8.52 -2.94 7.16
C GLU A 116 7.83 -3.98 6.29
N THR A 117 7.65 -5.20 6.79
CA THR A 117 6.95 -6.27 6.04
C THR A 117 5.47 -5.96 5.83
N VAL A 118 4.81 -5.35 6.81
CA VAL A 118 3.40 -4.94 6.66
C VAL A 118 3.26 -3.79 5.65
N LEU A 119 4.28 -2.93 5.54
CA LEU A 119 4.30 -1.82 4.59
C LEU A 119 4.38 -2.27 3.12
N GLU A 120 4.75 -3.52 2.82
CA GLU A 120 4.67 -4.09 1.46
C GLU A 120 3.24 -4.02 0.88
N GLY A 121 2.20 -3.99 1.72
CA GLY A 121 0.80 -3.81 1.32
C GLY A 121 0.33 -2.36 1.23
N VAL A 122 1.23 -1.37 1.33
CA VAL A 122 0.87 0.05 1.25
C VAL A 122 0.82 0.51 -0.20
N GLU A 123 -0.29 1.12 -0.56
CA GLU A 123 -0.54 1.65 -1.90
C GLU A 123 -0.62 3.18 -1.86
N ILE A 124 -0.03 3.84 -2.85
CA ILE A 124 -0.29 5.26 -3.10
C ILE A 124 -1.54 5.35 -3.95
N ARG A 125 -2.59 5.97 -3.42
CA ARG A 125 -3.91 6.01 -4.06
C ARG A 125 -4.28 7.36 -4.62
N ASP A 126 -3.66 8.42 -4.11
CA ASP A 126 -3.93 9.75 -4.61
C ASP A 126 -2.67 10.63 -4.53
N GLY A 127 -2.63 11.65 -5.38
CA GLY A 127 -1.56 12.63 -5.44
C GLY A 127 -2.09 13.97 -5.93
N TRP A 128 -1.50 15.05 -5.44
CA TRP A 128 -1.86 16.39 -5.87
C TRP A 128 -0.64 17.32 -5.84
N PHE A 129 -0.56 18.21 -6.81
CA PHE A 129 0.50 19.23 -6.89
C PHE A 129 -0.05 20.61 -6.58
N ASP A 130 0.46 21.24 -5.53
CA ASP A 130 0.17 22.64 -5.18
C ASP A 130 1.05 23.57 -5.99
N GLU A 131 0.53 24.08 -7.10
CA GLU A 131 1.27 25.02 -7.97
C GLU A 131 1.66 26.30 -7.23
N SER A 132 0.84 26.75 -6.27
CA SER A 132 1.07 27.98 -5.52
C SER A 132 2.26 27.89 -4.57
N LYS A 133 2.52 26.70 -4.03
CA LYS A 133 3.60 26.43 -3.06
C LYS A 133 4.71 25.56 -3.62
N GLY A 134 4.54 24.99 -4.81
CA GLY A 134 5.47 24.05 -5.42
C GLY A 134 5.59 22.74 -4.63
N ASN A 135 4.51 22.29 -3.99
CA ASN A 135 4.52 21.08 -3.17
C ASN A 135 3.80 19.93 -3.86
N TYR A 136 4.43 18.76 -3.87
CA TYR A 136 3.80 17.48 -4.20
C TYR A 136 3.19 16.88 -2.95
N HIS A 137 1.94 16.46 -3.02
CA HIS A 137 1.23 15.76 -1.98
C HIS A 137 0.95 14.33 -2.42
N ALA A 138 1.04 13.37 -1.50
CA ALA A 138 0.70 11.97 -1.75
C ALA A 138 -0.15 11.42 -0.60
N PHE A 139 -1.05 10.50 -0.95
CA PHE A 139 -1.93 9.82 -0.02
C PHE A 139 -1.69 8.31 -0.11
N ALA A 140 -1.21 7.75 0.98
CA ALA A 140 -0.95 6.32 1.13
C ALA A 140 -2.07 5.66 1.93
N ILE A 141 -2.42 4.44 1.54
CA ILE A 141 -3.37 3.61 2.28
C ILE A 141 -2.83 2.20 2.49
N MET A 142 -3.31 1.56 3.55
CA MET A 142 -3.18 0.13 3.79
C MET A 142 -4.54 -0.42 4.22
N ASN A 143 -5.03 -1.43 3.53
CA ASN A 143 -6.30 -2.07 3.85
C ASN A 143 -6.18 -2.85 5.17
N ARG A 144 -6.97 -2.48 6.20
CA ARG A 144 -6.92 -3.07 7.53
C ARG A 144 -7.27 -4.55 7.53
N LYS A 145 -8.28 -4.94 6.76
CA LYS A 145 -8.73 -6.34 6.68
C LYS A 145 -7.64 -7.22 6.10
N LEU A 146 -7.10 -6.86 4.94
CA LEU A 146 -6.02 -7.64 4.29
C LEU A 146 -4.76 -7.70 5.15
N ALA A 147 -4.37 -6.59 5.76
CA ALA A 147 -3.20 -6.55 6.63
C ALA A 147 -3.40 -7.40 7.89
N SER A 148 -4.59 -7.39 8.51
CA SER A 148 -4.87 -8.23 9.67
C SER A 148 -4.96 -9.71 9.32
N GLU A 149 -5.53 -10.09 8.18
CA GLU A 149 -5.53 -11.47 7.69
C GLU A 149 -4.10 -11.99 7.48
N ASN A 150 -3.22 -11.20 6.85
CA ASN A 150 -1.81 -11.53 6.67
C ASN A 150 -1.08 -11.69 8.02
N LEU A 151 -1.35 -10.81 8.98
CA LEU A 151 -0.77 -10.91 10.32
C LEU A 151 -1.25 -12.16 11.06
N GLN A 152 -2.52 -12.55 10.95
CA GLN A 152 -3.03 -13.79 11.53
C GLN A 152 -2.30 -15.02 10.97
N ILE A 153 -2.11 -15.07 9.65
CA ILE A 153 -1.35 -16.16 9.01
C ILE A 153 0.07 -16.21 9.56
N ARG A 154 0.74 -15.06 9.69
CA ARG A 154 2.11 -15.00 10.23
C ARG A 154 2.18 -15.43 11.68
N ILE A 155 1.26 -14.97 12.54
CA ILE A 155 1.17 -15.39 13.94
C ILE A 155 1.02 -16.90 14.02
N LYS A 156 0.13 -17.48 13.21
CA LYS A 156 -0.09 -18.93 13.15
C LYS A 156 1.19 -19.67 12.75
N LEU A 157 1.87 -19.25 11.68
CA LEU A 157 3.12 -19.89 11.22
C LEU A 157 4.24 -19.82 12.28
N VAL A 158 4.35 -18.71 13.00
CA VAL A 158 5.32 -18.58 14.08
C VAL A 158 4.97 -19.52 15.23
N ALA A 159 3.70 -19.59 15.62
CA ALA A 159 3.22 -20.49 16.68
C ALA A 159 3.43 -21.98 16.32
N GLU A 160 3.11 -22.37 15.10
CA GLU A 160 3.35 -23.73 14.59
C GLU A 160 4.84 -24.10 14.65
N LYS A 161 5.73 -23.16 14.26
CA LYS A 161 7.18 -23.42 14.33
C LYS A 161 7.69 -23.50 15.77
N ILE A 162 7.13 -22.73 16.70
CA ILE A 162 7.46 -22.82 18.12
C ILE A 162 7.06 -24.19 18.65
N ASN A 163 5.83 -24.65 18.36
CA ASN A 163 5.35 -25.97 18.78
C ASN A 163 6.22 -27.10 18.21
N SER A 164 6.54 -27.02 16.90
CA SER A 164 7.43 -27.99 16.27
C SER A 164 8.81 -28.09 16.94
N LEU A 165 9.42 -26.94 17.31
CA LEU A 165 10.70 -26.93 18.00
C LEU A 165 10.60 -27.47 19.44
N PHE A 166 9.48 -27.20 20.11
CA PHE A 166 9.22 -27.75 21.43
C PHE A 166 9.06 -29.28 21.39
N ASP A 167 8.26 -29.82 20.44
CA ASP A 167 8.05 -31.24 20.24
C ASP A 167 9.36 -31.94 19.88
N GLU A 168 10.20 -31.32 19.06
CA GLU A 168 11.54 -31.80 18.71
C GLU A 168 12.43 -31.89 19.95
N GLY A 169 12.48 -30.86 20.78
CA GLY A 169 13.23 -30.89 22.03
C GLY A 169 12.74 -31.96 23.02
N VAL A 170 11.42 -32.20 23.07
CA VAL A 170 10.85 -33.29 23.89
C VAL A 170 11.32 -34.66 23.35
N ARG A 171 11.32 -34.86 22.04
CA ARG A 171 11.80 -36.09 21.41
C ARG A 171 13.28 -36.35 21.69
N GLU A 172 14.13 -35.33 21.45
CA GLU A 172 15.58 -35.38 21.66
C GLU A 172 15.93 -35.66 23.14
N THR A 173 15.17 -35.08 24.08
CA THR A 173 15.32 -35.37 25.51
C THR A 173 15.06 -36.83 25.81
N LYS A 174 14.04 -37.46 25.18
CA LYS A 174 13.74 -38.92 25.38
C LYS A 174 14.83 -39.82 24.76
N GLU A 175 15.51 -39.32 23.72
CA GLU A 175 16.63 -40.01 23.08
C GLU A 175 17.97 -39.79 23.83
N ASN A 176 17.96 -39.06 24.94
CA ASN A 176 19.13 -38.62 25.73
C ASN A 176 20.09 -37.70 24.96
N ASP A 177 19.66 -37.06 23.86
CA ASP A 177 20.40 -36.04 23.15
C ASP A 177 20.09 -34.66 23.75
N PHE A 178 20.67 -34.38 24.91
CA PHE A 178 20.42 -33.16 25.65
C PHE A 178 20.97 -31.92 24.98
N ALA A 179 22.02 -32.03 24.14
CA ALA A 179 22.60 -30.91 23.44
C ALA A 179 21.65 -30.40 22.33
N SER A 180 21.13 -31.31 21.54
CA SER A 180 20.11 -30.98 20.51
C SER A 180 18.83 -30.48 21.16
N ALA A 181 18.34 -31.14 22.23
CA ALA A 181 17.16 -30.72 22.96
C ALA A 181 17.27 -29.26 23.48
N LEU A 182 18.42 -28.91 24.08
CA LEU A 182 18.67 -27.56 24.55
C LEU A 182 18.64 -26.55 23.39
N SER A 183 19.21 -26.92 22.24
CA SER A 183 19.17 -26.06 21.04
C SER A 183 17.75 -25.87 20.53
N SER A 184 16.96 -26.91 20.43
CA SER A 184 15.56 -26.85 19.99
C SER A 184 14.71 -25.97 20.90
N TYR A 185 14.83 -26.12 22.23
CA TYR A 185 14.15 -25.25 23.19
C TYR A 185 14.62 -23.79 23.12
N ALA A 186 15.93 -23.55 22.96
CA ALA A 186 16.47 -22.19 22.85
C ALA A 186 15.95 -21.48 21.59
N TYR A 187 15.92 -22.17 20.45
CA TYR A 187 15.35 -21.63 19.22
C TYR A 187 13.84 -21.37 19.33
N GLY A 188 13.09 -22.27 19.99
CA GLY A 188 11.67 -22.07 20.27
C GLY A 188 11.43 -20.82 21.12
N TYR A 189 12.22 -20.65 22.20
CA TYR A 189 12.15 -19.48 23.08
C TYR A 189 12.48 -18.18 22.32
N LEU A 190 13.51 -18.16 21.51
CA LEU A 190 13.87 -16.97 20.71
C LEU A 190 12.76 -16.60 19.71
N ARG A 191 12.09 -17.59 19.12
CA ARG A 191 10.96 -17.34 18.21
C ARG A 191 9.72 -16.86 18.94
N ALA A 192 9.47 -17.34 20.16
CA ALA A 192 8.34 -16.88 20.98
C ALA A 192 8.38 -15.37 21.24
N GLY A 193 9.57 -14.78 21.34
CA GLY A 193 9.74 -13.35 21.45
C GLY A 193 9.20 -12.52 20.27
N LYS A 194 8.94 -13.15 19.11
CA LYS A 194 8.36 -12.46 17.95
C LYS A 194 6.83 -12.41 17.95
N VAL A 195 6.17 -13.21 18.80
CA VAL A 195 4.71 -13.32 18.81
C VAL A 195 4.06 -12.06 19.36
N GLU A 196 4.60 -11.52 20.45
CA GLU A 196 4.03 -10.35 21.14
C GLU A 196 3.95 -9.10 20.23
N PRO A 197 5.01 -8.70 19.51
CA PRO A 197 4.94 -7.59 18.55
C PRO A 197 3.91 -7.84 17.41
N LEU A 198 3.80 -9.07 16.90
CA LEU A 198 2.83 -9.41 15.87
C LEU A 198 1.39 -9.28 16.37
N ILE A 199 1.11 -9.74 17.60
CA ILE A 199 -0.21 -9.59 18.22
C ILE A 199 -0.53 -8.11 18.49
N ALA A 200 0.42 -7.34 18.98
CA ALA A 200 0.22 -5.91 19.19
C ALA A 200 -0.11 -5.18 17.88
N MET A 201 0.60 -5.51 16.80
CA MET A 201 0.35 -4.96 15.48
C MET A 201 -1.02 -5.37 14.94
N PHE A 202 -1.37 -6.66 15.06
CA PHE A 202 -2.69 -7.16 14.67
C PHE A 202 -3.81 -6.40 15.37
N ASN A 203 -3.74 -6.21 16.69
CA ASN A 203 -4.75 -5.50 17.46
C ASN A 203 -4.89 -4.02 17.07
N ILE A 204 -3.80 -3.37 16.65
CA ILE A 204 -3.82 -1.97 16.19
C ILE A 204 -4.43 -1.86 14.81
N ILE A 205 -4.10 -2.78 13.92
CA ILE A 205 -4.58 -2.76 12.53
C ILE A 205 -6.04 -3.21 12.47
N ASN A 206 -6.41 -4.26 13.19
CA ASN A 206 -7.74 -4.84 13.14
C ASN A 206 -8.83 -3.95 13.77
N ARG A 207 -8.50 -3.09 14.75
CA ARG A 207 -9.44 -2.21 15.49
C ARG A 207 -10.71 -2.88 16.04
N ASN A 208 -10.79 -4.20 15.98
CA ASN A 208 -11.91 -4.95 16.55
C ASN A 208 -11.64 -5.17 18.05
N THR A 209 -11.92 -4.14 18.83
CA THR A 209 -12.15 -4.27 20.29
C THR A 209 -13.04 -3.15 20.75
#